data_13a80fae64a16f81014b1de3045052d9
#
_entry.id   13a80fae64a16f81014b1de3045052d9
#
_cell.length_a   1.000
_cell.length_b   1.000
_cell.length_c   1.000
_cell.angle_alpha   90.00
_cell.angle_beta   90.00
_cell.angle_gamma   90.00
#
_symmetry.space_group_name_H-M   'P 1'
#
loop_
_entity.id
_entity.type
_entity.pdbx_description
1 polymer ?
#
loop_
_entity_poly.entity_id
_entity_poly.type
_entity_poly.pdbx_seq_one_letter_code
_entity_poly.pdbx_strand_id
1 'polypeptide(L)'
;MHAWLLGARRGFTLIELIVVMAIVALLVSIVAPRCLLSVDRAREVSLRTSLAVMRDAIDRYAADRGRYPESLEELVVERYLRKMPEDPLTGRRDAWVLVQPPQDSHLGGRVADIRSAAAGRSALGELYADW
;
A
#
# COMPACT_ATOMS: atom_id res chain seq x y z
N MET A 1 39.90 46.04 35.13
CA MET A 1 39.15 45.03 35.86
C MET A 1 38.16 44.34 34.92
N HIS A 2 38.47 43.14 34.47
CA HIS A 2 37.56 42.37 33.64
C HIS A 2 36.77 41.42 34.55
N ALA A 3 35.50 41.75 34.79
CA ALA A 3 34.61 40.85 35.46
C ALA A 3 34.18 39.74 34.44
N TRP A 4 34.79 38.57 34.58
CA TRP A 4 34.34 37.37 33.90
C TRP A 4 33.03 36.95 34.51
N LEU A 5 31.93 37.25 33.82
CA LEU A 5 30.64 36.65 34.11
C LEU A 5 30.71 35.17 33.73
N LEU A 6 31.09 34.36 34.70
CA LEU A 6 30.92 32.93 34.68
C LEU A 6 29.41 32.66 34.64
N GLY A 7 28.85 32.60 33.45
CA GLY A 7 27.49 32.12 33.29
C GLY A 7 27.39 30.74 33.89
N ALA A 8 26.63 30.60 34.94
CA ALA A 8 26.34 29.33 35.58
C ALA A 8 25.74 28.39 34.52
N ARG A 9 26.53 27.39 34.12
CA ARG A 9 26.03 26.29 33.27
C ARG A 9 25.02 25.52 34.09
N ARG A 10 23.76 25.80 33.88
CA ARG A 10 22.66 25.02 34.44
C ARG A 10 22.64 23.69 33.72
N GLY A 11 23.10 22.65 34.39
CA GLY A 11 22.96 21.27 33.94
C GLY A 11 21.56 20.75 34.28
N PHE A 12 21.11 19.74 33.57
CA PHE A 12 19.87 19.01 33.87
C PHE A 12 20.08 18.14 35.12
N THR A 13 19.06 18.03 35.96
CA THR A 13 19.04 17.08 37.07
C THR A 13 18.67 15.69 36.59
N LEU A 14 19.10 14.64 37.30
CA LEU A 14 18.75 13.26 36.98
C LEU A 14 17.22 13.04 36.98
N ILE A 15 16.54 13.63 37.97
CA ILE A 15 15.08 13.52 38.07
C ILE A 15 14.36 14.22 36.93
N GLU A 16 14.86 15.35 36.44
CA GLU A 16 14.30 16.06 35.29
C GLU A 16 14.39 15.20 34.03
N LEU A 17 15.50 14.50 33.80
CA LEU A 17 15.66 13.57 32.68
C LEU A 17 14.68 12.39 32.80
N ILE A 18 14.53 11.81 33.99
CA ILE A 18 13.60 10.69 34.21
C ILE A 18 12.16 11.12 33.95
N VAL A 19 11.77 12.29 34.43
CA VAL A 19 10.40 12.82 34.22
C VAL A 19 10.15 13.09 32.76
N VAL A 20 11.10 13.69 32.04
CA VAL A 20 10.97 13.91 30.57
C VAL A 20 10.83 12.58 29.82
N MET A 21 11.66 11.59 30.16
CA MET A 21 11.57 10.27 29.54
C MET A 21 10.24 9.57 29.82
N ALA A 22 9.69 9.73 31.03
CA ALA A 22 8.39 9.19 31.39
C ALA A 22 7.25 9.84 30.59
N ILE A 23 7.31 11.15 30.41
CA ILE A 23 6.32 11.88 29.59
C ILE A 23 6.40 11.46 28.12
N VAL A 24 7.62 11.38 27.58
CA VAL A 24 7.84 10.95 26.19
C VAL A 24 7.33 9.52 26.00
N ALA A 25 7.64 8.61 26.92
CA ALA A 25 7.16 7.22 26.86
C ALA A 25 5.62 7.15 26.87
N LEU A 26 4.97 7.96 27.70
CA LEU A 26 3.51 8.04 27.76
C LEU A 26 2.91 8.54 26.43
N LEU A 27 3.48 9.60 25.85
CA LEU A 27 3.03 10.15 24.57
C LEU A 27 3.22 9.15 23.43
N VAL A 28 4.38 8.49 23.35
CA VAL A 28 4.67 7.47 22.33
C VAL A 28 3.70 6.28 22.46
N SER A 29 3.37 5.87 23.67
CA SER A 29 2.42 4.77 23.94
C SER A 29 1.03 5.02 23.35
N ILE A 30 0.60 6.28 23.25
CA ILE A 30 -0.70 6.66 22.68
C ILE A 30 -0.63 6.79 21.15
N VAL A 31 0.48 7.32 20.63
CA VAL A 31 0.63 7.65 19.21
C VAL A 31 0.99 6.42 18.38
N ALA A 32 1.85 5.54 18.87
CA ALA A 32 2.36 4.40 18.14
C ALA A 32 1.24 3.48 17.56
N PRO A 33 0.23 3.04 18.33
CA PRO A 33 -0.82 2.19 17.77
C PRO A 33 -1.68 2.89 16.72
N ARG A 34 -1.89 4.19 16.82
CA ARG A 34 -2.64 4.97 15.82
C ARG A 34 -1.90 5.08 14.51
N CYS A 35 -0.58 5.21 14.54
CA CYS A 35 0.25 5.25 13.34
C CYS A 35 0.22 3.92 12.59
N LEU A 36 0.28 2.78 13.27
CA LEU A 36 0.23 1.46 12.65
C LEU A 36 -1.10 1.22 11.93
N LEU A 37 -2.22 1.54 12.56
CA LEU A 37 -3.54 1.43 11.94
C LEU A 37 -3.69 2.34 10.70
N SER A 38 -3.09 3.53 10.74
CA SER A 38 -3.10 4.46 9.60
C SER A 38 -2.30 3.94 8.42
N VAL A 39 -1.15 3.29 8.67
CA VAL A 39 -0.31 2.68 7.63
C VAL A 39 -1.05 1.51 6.96
N ASP A 40 -1.70 0.65 7.74
CA ASP A 40 -2.45 -0.48 7.19
C ASP A 40 -3.61 -0.02 6.32
N ARG A 41 -4.36 0.99 6.76
CA ARG A 41 -5.42 1.60 5.95
C ARG A 41 -4.88 2.22 4.67
N ALA A 42 -3.73 2.88 4.72
CA ALA A 42 -3.10 3.46 3.54
C ALA A 42 -2.69 2.38 2.52
N ARG A 43 -2.21 1.23 2.99
CA ARG A 43 -1.89 0.07 2.13
C ARG A 43 -3.15 -0.50 1.46
N GLU A 44 -4.25 -0.62 2.19
CA GLU A 44 -5.53 -1.09 1.65
C GLU A 44 -6.05 -0.15 0.55
N VAL A 45 -6.01 1.15 0.76
CA VAL A 45 -6.40 2.16 -0.24
C VAL A 45 -5.50 2.07 -1.47
N SER A 46 -4.20 1.93 -1.27
CA SER A 46 -3.23 1.77 -2.37
C SER A 46 -3.49 0.49 -3.16
N LEU A 47 -3.82 -0.62 -2.50
CA LEU A 47 -4.19 -1.87 -3.18
C LEU A 47 -5.45 -1.70 -4.04
N ARG A 48 -6.51 -1.10 -3.49
CA ARG A 48 -7.74 -0.83 -4.26
C ARG A 48 -7.48 0.05 -5.48
N THR A 49 -6.62 1.05 -5.33
CA THR A 49 -6.21 1.92 -6.45
C THR A 49 -5.46 1.14 -7.53
N SER A 50 -4.51 0.29 -7.14
CA SER A 50 -3.76 -0.56 -8.07
C SER A 50 -4.67 -1.52 -8.84
N LEU A 51 -5.61 -2.16 -8.14
CA LEU A 51 -6.61 -3.03 -8.76
C LEU A 51 -7.49 -2.27 -9.75
N ALA A 52 -7.98 -1.09 -9.38
CA ALA A 52 -8.81 -0.26 -10.24
C ALA A 52 -8.08 0.18 -11.52
N VAL A 53 -6.82 0.60 -11.39
CA VAL A 53 -5.98 0.99 -12.54
C VAL A 53 -5.75 -0.17 -13.50
N MET A 54 -5.47 -1.36 -12.98
CA MET A 54 -5.24 -2.54 -13.82
C MET A 54 -6.54 -3.03 -14.49
N ARG A 55 -7.66 -3.02 -13.76
CA ARG A 55 -8.97 -3.37 -14.32
C ARG A 55 -9.40 -2.42 -15.42
N ASP A 56 -9.21 -1.12 -15.24
CA ASP A 56 -9.46 -0.11 -16.27
C ASP A 56 -8.57 -0.33 -17.50
N ALA A 57 -7.32 -0.71 -17.32
CA ALA A 57 -6.43 -1.04 -18.44
C ALA A 57 -6.87 -2.31 -19.19
N ILE A 58 -7.33 -3.34 -18.49
CA ILE A 58 -7.90 -4.55 -19.08
C ILE A 58 -9.14 -4.21 -19.91
N ASP A 59 -10.04 -3.41 -19.35
CA ASP A 59 -11.29 -3.01 -20.02
C ASP A 59 -11.02 -2.18 -21.28
N ARG A 60 -10.09 -1.23 -21.22
CA ARG A 60 -9.66 -0.45 -22.40
C ARG A 60 -9.02 -1.33 -23.46
N TYR A 61 -8.16 -2.25 -23.06
CA TYR A 61 -7.54 -3.20 -23.99
C TYR A 61 -8.61 -4.04 -24.69
N ALA A 62 -9.57 -4.58 -23.93
CA ALA A 62 -10.65 -5.37 -24.49
C ALA A 62 -11.55 -4.57 -25.44
N ALA A 63 -11.85 -3.31 -25.11
CA ALA A 63 -12.62 -2.43 -25.95
C ALA A 63 -11.91 -2.09 -27.28
N ASP A 64 -10.60 -1.86 -27.24
CA ASP A 64 -9.80 -1.48 -28.40
C ASP A 64 -9.45 -2.66 -29.30
N ARG A 65 -9.18 -3.83 -28.71
CA ARG A 65 -8.67 -5.01 -29.41
C ARG A 65 -9.72 -6.08 -29.70
N GLY A 66 -10.91 -5.98 -29.11
CA GLY A 66 -11.97 -6.98 -29.24
C GLY A 66 -11.64 -8.32 -28.57
N ARG A 67 -10.64 -8.36 -27.69
CA ARG A 67 -10.24 -9.52 -26.90
C ARG A 67 -9.58 -9.09 -25.59
N TYR A 68 -9.58 -9.96 -24.61
CA TYR A 68 -8.80 -9.75 -23.39
C TYR A 68 -7.31 -9.96 -23.65
N PRO A 69 -6.41 -9.37 -22.85
CA PRO A 69 -4.98 -9.62 -22.95
C PRO A 69 -4.64 -11.08 -22.55
N GLU A 70 -3.57 -11.60 -23.11
CA GLU A 70 -3.06 -12.94 -22.76
C GLU A 70 -2.28 -12.94 -21.43
N SER A 71 -1.70 -11.78 -21.08
CA SER A 71 -0.96 -11.57 -19.83
C SER A 71 -1.05 -10.11 -19.40
N LEU A 72 -0.70 -9.83 -18.13
CA LEU A 72 -0.61 -8.46 -17.64
C LEU A 72 0.53 -7.69 -18.28
N GLU A 73 1.63 -8.36 -18.63
CA GLU A 73 2.77 -7.78 -19.32
C GLU A 73 2.39 -7.19 -20.67
N GLU A 74 1.42 -7.79 -21.37
CA GLU A 74 0.89 -7.27 -22.63
C GLU A 74 0.30 -5.87 -22.48
N LEU A 75 -0.33 -5.57 -21.34
CA LEU A 75 -0.85 -4.23 -21.04
C LEU A 75 0.27 -3.18 -20.91
N VAL A 76 1.43 -3.58 -20.42
CA VAL A 76 2.60 -2.69 -20.32
C VAL A 76 3.24 -2.51 -21.70
N VAL A 77 3.43 -3.59 -22.44
CA VAL A 77 4.00 -3.56 -23.82
C VAL A 77 3.15 -2.71 -24.75
N GLU A 78 1.84 -2.88 -24.71
CA GLU A 78 0.87 -2.15 -25.54
C GLU A 78 0.49 -0.76 -24.96
N ARG A 79 1.16 -0.33 -23.90
CA ARG A 79 1.03 1.00 -23.25
C ARG A 79 -0.33 1.34 -22.65
N TYR A 80 -1.12 0.35 -22.29
CA TYR A 80 -2.31 0.53 -21.46
C TYR A 80 -1.96 0.76 -19.99
N LEU A 81 -0.81 0.22 -19.56
CA LEU A 81 -0.16 0.51 -18.28
C LEU A 81 1.23 1.07 -18.52
N ARG A 82 1.66 2.04 -17.73
CA ARG A 82 3.04 2.55 -17.79
C ARG A 82 4.04 1.55 -17.23
N LYS A 83 3.66 0.88 -16.16
CA LYS A 83 4.44 -0.16 -15.47
C LYS A 83 3.50 -1.06 -14.70
N MET A 84 3.96 -2.27 -14.40
CA MET A 84 3.22 -3.19 -13.54
C MET A 84 3.13 -2.59 -12.12
N PRO A 85 1.92 -2.41 -11.57
CA PRO A 85 1.74 -1.96 -10.20
C PRO A 85 2.26 -2.99 -9.21
N GLU A 86 2.77 -2.50 -8.07
CA GLU A 86 3.17 -3.32 -6.95
C GLU A 86 1.96 -3.52 -6.02
N ASP A 87 1.76 -4.75 -5.57
CA ASP A 87 0.82 -5.04 -4.49
C ASP A 87 1.43 -4.56 -3.17
N PRO A 88 0.85 -3.53 -2.52
CA PRO A 88 1.42 -2.95 -1.32
C PRO A 88 1.38 -3.88 -0.09
N LEU A 89 0.58 -4.95 -0.15
CA LEU A 89 0.46 -5.94 0.93
C LEU A 89 1.49 -7.06 0.79
N THR A 90 1.78 -7.49 -0.45
CA THR A 90 2.78 -8.53 -0.71
C THR A 90 4.16 -7.97 -1.02
N GLY A 91 4.24 -6.70 -1.43
CA GLY A 91 5.47 -6.07 -1.91
C GLY A 91 5.95 -6.59 -3.26
N ARG A 92 5.11 -7.31 -4.01
CA ARG A 92 5.45 -7.96 -5.26
C ARG A 92 4.66 -7.35 -6.43
N ARG A 93 5.27 -7.41 -7.62
CA ARG A 93 4.63 -6.97 -8.88
C ARG A 93 4.13 -8.14 -9.72
N ASP A 94 4.57 -9.35 -9.40
CA ASP A 94 4.30 -10.59 -10.14
C ASP A 94 3.31 -11.51 -9.43
N ALA A 95 2.75 -11.09 -8.31
CA ALA A 95 1.88 -11.90 -7.45
C ALA A 95 0.39 -11.57 -7.61
N TRP A 96 -0.03 -11.06 -8.75
CA TRP A 96 -1.44 -10.84 -9.06
C TRP A 96 -2.11 -12.14 -9.49
N VAL A 97 -3.31 -12.40 -8.97
CA VAL A 97 -4.12 -13.55 -9.35
C VAL A 97 -4.93 -13.20 -10.58
N LEU A 98 -4.70 -13.91 -11.67
CA LEU A 98 -5.38 -13.70 -12.93
C LEU A 98 -6.73 -14.42 -12.94
N VAL A 99 -7.78 -13.74 -13.36
CA VAL A 99 -9.11 -14.30 -13.53
C VAL A 99 -9.39 -14.44 -15.00
N GLN A 100 -9.67 -15.67 -15.44
CA GLN A 100 -10.01 -15.96 -16.83
C GLN A 100 -11.42 -15.47 -17.17
N PRO A 101 -11.69 -15.13 -18.44
CA PRO A 101 -13.04 -14.81 -18.88
C PRO A 101 -13.97 -16.02 -18.70
N PRO A 102 -15.29 -15.81 -18.49
CA PRO A 102 -16.27 -16.88 -18.49
C PRO A 102 -16.25 -17.66 -19.80
N GLN A 103 -16.61 -18.95 -19.73
CA GLN A 103 -16.60 -19.84 -20.93
C GLN A 103 -17.57 -19.40 -22.02
N ASP A 104 -18.61 -18.66 -21.66
CA ASP A 104 -19.62 -18.10 -22.54
C ASP A 104 -19.25 -16.68 -23.05
N SER A 105 -18.07 -16.19 -22.69
CA SER A 105 -17.58 -14.89 -23.17
C SER A 105 -17.37 -14.93 -24.69
N HIS A 106 -17.87 -13.91 -25.37
CA HIS A 106 -17.61 -13.71 -26.80
C HIS A 106 -16.21 -13.17 -27.09
N LEU A 107 -15.51 -12.71 -26.05
CA LEU A 107 -14.15 -12.18 -26.14
C LEU A 107 -13.14 -13.28 -25.80
N GLY A 108 -12.18 -13.47 -26.70
CA GLY A 108 -11.01 -14.32 -26.45
C GLY A 108 -10.02 -13.67 -25.49
N GLY A 109 -8.95 -14.40 -25.16
CA GLY A 109 -7.90 -13.96 -24.24
C GLY A 109 -7.96 -14.67 -22.91
N ARG A 110 -7.01 -14.36 -22.01
CA ARG A 110 -6.81 -15.11 -20.76
C ARG A 110 -7.06 -14.31 -19.50
N VAL A 111 -6.95 -12.97 -19.55
CA VAL A 111 -7.00 -12.11 -18.38
C VAL A 111 -8.21 -11.18 -18.49
N ALA A 112 -9.33 -11.59 -17.92
CA ALA A 112 -10.55 -10.78 -17.87
C ALA A 112 -10.62 -9.90 -16.62
N ASP A 113 -10.00 -10.34 -15.52
CA ASP A 113 -9.95 -9.61 -14.25
C ASP A 113 -8.71 -10.02 -13.47
N ILE A 114 -8.45 -9.33 -12.38
CA ILE A 114 -7.35 -9.61 -11.46
C ILE A 114 -7.81 -9.49 -10.02
N ARG A 115 -7.11 -10.18 -9.13
CA ARG A 115 -7.29 -10.11 -7.69
C ARG A 115 -5.93 -10.02 -6.98
N SER A 116 -5.94 -9.56 -5.74
CA SER A 116 -4.75 -9.59 -4.89
C SER A 116 -4.41 -11.02 -4.49
N ALA A 117 -3.12 -11.33 -4.44
CA ALA A 117 -2.59 -12.58 -3.86
C ALA A 117 -2.30 -12.45 -2.36
N ALA A 118 -2.61 -11.31 -1.73
CA ALA A 118 -2.37 -11.07 -0.32
C ALA A 118 -3.23 -12.00 0.54
N ALA A 119 -2.62 -12.54 1.58
CA ALA A 119 -3.31 -13.28 2.62
C ALA A 119 -3.91 -12.31 3.65
N GLY A 120 -5.01 -12.73 4.29
CA GLY A 120 -5.61 -11.99 5.39
C GLY A 120 -6.87 -11.23 5.01
N ARG A 121 -7.29 -10.38 5.94
CA ARG A 121 -8.53 -9.60 5.85
C ARG A 121 -8.27 -8.13 6.03
N SER A 122 -9.12 -7.32 5.42
CA SER A 122 -9.15 -5.87 5.63
C SER A 122 -9.62 -5.50 7.04
N ALA A 123 -9.51 -4.25 7.39
CA ALA A 123 -10.05 -3.71 8.63
C ALA A 123 -11.58 -3.90 8.77
N LEU A 124 -12.28 -4.07 7.64
CA LEU A 124 -13.72 -4.35 7.58
C LEU A 124 -14.05 -5.84 7.55
N GLY A 125 -13.05 -6.71 7.62
CA GLY A 125 -13.22 -8.17 7.64
C GLY A 125 -13.34 -8.83 6.26
N GLU A 126 -13.24 -8.08 5.16
CA GLU A 126 -13.23 -8.62 3.80
C GLU A 126 -11.91 -9.33 3.51
N LEU A 127 -11.93 -10.45 2.81
CA LEU A 127 -10.72 -11.11 2.35
C LEU A 127 -10.07 -10.28 1.22
N TYR A 128 -8.77 -10.06 1.30
CA TYR A 128 -8.03 -9.40 0.21
C TYR A 128 -8.09 -10.20 -1.09
N ALA A 129 -8.19 -11.51 -1.01
CA ALA A 129 -8.32 -12.39 -2.16
C ALA A 129 -9.65 -12.21 -2.94
N ASP A 130 -10.62 -11.54 -2.34
CA ASP A 130 -11.91 -11.24 -2.97
C ASP A 130 -11.95 -9.85 -3.64
N TRP A 131 -10.88 -9.09 -3.47
CA TRP A 131 -10.77 -7.73 -4.01
C TRP A 131 -10.39 -7.70 -5.47
#